data_92c56fcdb3d5e56028d8834d96abe3db
#
_entry.id   92c56fcdb3d5e56028d8834d96abe3db
#
_cell.length_a   1.000
_cell.length_b   1.000
_cell.length_c   1.000
_cell.angle_alpha   90.00
_cell.angle_beta   90.00
_cell.angle_gamma   90.00
#
_symmetry.space_group_name_H-M   'P 1'
#
loop_
_entity.id
_entity.type
_entity.pdbx_description
1 polymer ?
#
loop_
_entity_poly.entity_id
_entity_poly.type
_entity_poly.pdbx_seq_one_letter_code
_entity_poly.pdbx_strand_id
1 'polypeptide(L)'
;MARRGFTLLEIMIAVTILAIILVTVYGVVSRALYAKNHSEDRADLYASGREATLKIANELEGALPPIAGRNIGFIGTPGTERVPMDSVQFDAVVHRLYSATEARGGRALISYSLDPIPDTGLFALRRQEQLLTEAAPDPETANDPDAAPAEPAVTAAYVLDQVAGLRFRYLDPLTGEWLDSWDTTVQPPPGQPPIGLPGAVEVTLFLADNEGGVHDFGTIVDLPLSNLTPPTPVPGGYR
;
A
#
# COMPACT_ATOMS: atom_id res chain seq x y z
N MET A 1 -30.14 71.89 -28.11
CA MET A 1 -30.09 70.49 -27.61
C MET A 1 -30.04 70.53 -26.10
N ALA A 2 -31.12 70.11 -25.40
CA ALA A 2 -31.19 70.09 -23.95
C ALA A 2 -30.41 68.88 -23.45
N ARG A 3 -29.33 69.09 -22.68
CA ARG A 3 -28.59 68.02 -21.95
C ARG A 3 -29.44 67.58 -20.78
N ARG A 4 -30.04 66.39 -20.86
CA ARG A 4 -30.70 65.76 -19.75
C ARG A 4 -29.61 65.28 -18.77
N GLY A 5 -29.55 65.79 -17.56
CA GLY A 5 -28.74 65.34 -16.47
C GLY A 5 -29.34 64.13 -15.83
N PHE A 6 -28.50 63.18 -15.34
CA PHE A 6 -28.95 62.04 -14.55
C PHE A 6 -29.54 62.52 -13.19
N THR A 7 -30.64 61.87 -12.78
CA THR A 7 -31.22 62.14 -11.44
C THR A 7 -30.49 61.30 -10.38
N LEU A 8 -30.41 61.82 -9.14
CA LEU A 8 -29.81 61.11 -8.02
C LEU A 8 -30.53 59.77 -7.76
N LEU A 9 -31.84 59.73 -7.99
CA LEU A 9 -32.64 58.51 -7.85
C LEU A 9 -32.22 57.42 -8.86
N GLU A 10 -31.93 57.80 -10.14
CA GLU A 10 -31.53 56.86 -11.17
C GLU A 10 -30.18 56.19 -10.87
N ILE A 11 -29.24 56.97 -10.31
CA ILE A 11 -27.93 56.43 -9.87
C ILE A 11 -28.11 55.51 -8.69
N MET A 12 -28.98 55.81 -7.72
CA MET A 12 -29.25 54.94 -6.58
C MET A 12 -29.86 53.59 -7.00
N ILE A 13 -30.84 53.63 -7.94
CA ILE A 13 -31.45 52.40 -8.50
C ILE A 13 -30.39 51.58 -9.27
N ALA A 14 -29.58 52.23 -10.11
CA ALA A 14 -28.54 51.54 -10.87
C ALA A 14 -27.49 50.85 -9.98
N VAL A 15 -27.03 51.52 -8.91
CA VAL A 15 -26.09 50.95 -7.95
C VAL A 15 -26.71 49.80 -7.18
N THR A 16 -28.00 49.91 -6.79
CA THR A 16 -28.69 48.83 -6.08
C THR A 16 -28.84 47.58 -6.96
N ILE A 17 -29.23 47.76 -8.22
CA ILE A 17 -29.32 46.63 -9.18
C ILE A 17 -27.93 45.99 -9.40
N LEU A 18 -26.88 46.82 -9.57
CA LEU A 18 -25.51 46.37 -9.75
C LEU A 18 -25.07 45.56 -8.52
N ALA A 19 -25.34 46.04 -7.30
CA ALA A 19 -25.00 45.33 -6.07
C ALA A 19 -25.68 43.96 -5.97
N ILE A 20 -26.98 43.89 -6.33
CA ILE A 20 -27.74 42.60 -6.35
C ILE A 20 -27.11 41.63 -7.34
N ILE A 21 -26.78 42.11 -8.54
CA ILE A 21 -26.12 41.27 -9.57
C ILE A 21 -24.77 40.75 -9.09
N LEU A 22 -23.94 41.60 -8.48
CA LEU A 22 -22.64 41.21 -7.97
C LEU A 22 -22.75 40.16 -6.86
N VAL A 23 -23.68 40.31 -5.92
CA VAL A 23 -23.92 39.35 -4.85
C VAL A 23 -24.39 38.00 -5.40
N THR A 24 -25.30 38.01 -6.39
CA THR A 24 -25.75 36.76 -7.02
C THR A 24 -24.66 36.06 -7.81
N VAL A 25 -23.88 36.77 -8.59
CA VAL A 25 -22.75 36.23 -9.34
C VAL A 25 -21.70 35.66 -8.39
N TYR A 26 -21.33 36.39 -7.33
CA TYR A 26 -20.41 35.90 -6.31
C TYR A 26 -20.90 34.60 -5.66
N GLY A 27 -22.18 34.53 -5.31
CA GLY A 27 -22.80 33.33 -4.71
C GLY A 27 -22.73 32.11 -5.64
N VAL A 28 -22.97 32.30 -6.94
CA VAL A 28 -22.89 31.21 -7.92
C VAL A 28 -21.44 30.73 -8.09
N VAL A 29 -20.51 31.67 -8.26
CA VAL A 29 -19.07 31.34 -8.41
C VAL A 29 -18.52 30.60 -7.20
N SER A 30 -18.83 31.10 -5.99
CA SER A 30 -18.38 30.47 -4.75
C SER A 30 -18.88 29.03 -4.61
N ARG A 31 -20.16 28.78 -4.94
CA ARG A 31 -20.72 27.42 -4.92
C ARG A 31 -20.09 26.51 -5.97
N ALA A 32 -19.83 27.04 -7.17
CA ALA A 32 -19.18 26.28 -8.24
C ALA A 32 -17.74 25.87 -7.86
N LEU A 33 -16.97 26.79 -7.25
CA LEU A 33 -15.63 26.50 -6.77
C LEU A 33 -15.65 25.47 -5.63
N TYR A 34 -16.56 25.60 -4.68
CA TYR A 34 -16.71 24.62 -3.62
C TYR A 34 -17.02 23.22 -4.16
N ALA A 35 -18.00 23.11 -5.07
CA ALA A 35 -18.38 21.85 -5.68
C ALA A 35 -17.22 21.23 -6.50
N LYS A 36 -16.43 22.08 -7.19
CA LYS A 36 -15.25 21.64 -7.92
C LYS A 36 -14.20 21.05 -6.98
N ASN A 37 -13.79 21.79 -5.94
CA ASN A 37 -12.77 21.32 -5.00
C ASN A 37 -13.18 20.01 -4.34
N HIS A 38 -14.43 19.91 -3.88
CA HIS A 38 -14.94 18.68 -3.28
C HIS A 38 -14.94 17.48 -4.27
N SER A 39 -15.21 17.73 -5.56
CA SER A 39 -15.13 16.69 -6.58
C SER A 39 -13.70 16.26 -6.88
N GLU A 40 -12.75 17.21 -6.87
CA GLU A 40 -11.31 16.93 -7.04
C GLU A 40 -10.77 16.13 -5.86
N ASP A 41 -11.03 16.52 -4.61
CA ASP A 41 -10.61 15.80 -3.40
C ASP A 41 -11.08 14.34 -3.42
N ARG A 42 -12.34 14.10 -3.82
CA ARG A 42 -12.86 12.75 -3.98
C ARG A 42 -12.15 11.97 -5.09
N ALA A 43 -11.95 12.59 -6.24
CA ALA A 43 -11.27 11.94 -7.36
C ALA A 43 -9.84 11.52 -6.97
N ASP A 44 -9.13 12.37 -6.24
CA ASP A 44 -7.78 12.10 -5.75
C ASP A 44 -7.76 10.97 -4.71
N LEU A 45 -8.73 10.93 -3.79
CA LEU A 45 -8.89 9.84 -2.84
C LEU A 45 -9.08 8.50 -3.55
N TYR A 46 -10.01 8.45 -4.54
CA TYR A 46 -10.27 7.22 -5.29
C TYR A 46 -9.09 6.80 -6.17
N ALA A 47 -8.36 7.75 -6.74
CA ALA A 47 -7.15 7.46 -7.52
C ALA A 47 -6.06 6.88 -6.63
N SER A 48 -5.79 7.51 -5.49
CA SER A 48 -4.76 7.07 -4.53
C SER A 48 -5.08 5.71 -3.92
N GLY A 49 -6.33 5.47 -3.52
CA GLY A 49 -6.76 4.18 -2.98
C GLY A 49 -6.62 3.05 -3.98
N ARG A 50 -7.01 3.29 -5.22
CA ARG A 50 -6.86 2.31 -6.31
C ARG A 50 -5.39 2.05 -6.63
N GLU A 51 -4.56 3.08 -6.71
CA GLU A 51 -3.12 2.95 -6.99
C GLU A 51 -2.42 2.15 -5.90
N ALA A 52 -2.68 2.46 -4.63
CA ALA A 52 -2.10 1.74 -3.50
C ALA A 52 -2.52 0.26 -3.49
N THR A 53 -3.82 -0.02 -3.70
CA THR A 53 -4.34 -1.39 -3.75
C THR A 53 -3.74 -2.19 -4.92
N LEU A 54 -3.65 -1.59 -6.11
CA LEU A 54 -3.03 -2.23 -7.28
C LEU A 54 -1.53 -2.45 -7.07
N LYS A 55 -0.83 -1.55 -6.40
CA LYS A 55 0.58 -1.74 -6.06
C LYS A 55 0.78 -2.95 -5.17
N ILE A 56 -0.01 -3.09 -4.10
CA ILE A 56 0.03 -4.26 -3.22
C ILE A 56 -0.29 -5.53 -4.02
N ALA A 57 -1.32 -5.51 -4.85
CA ALA A 57 -1.74 -6.63 -5.67
C ALA A 57 -0.62 -7.12 -6.62
N ASN A 58 -0.04 -6.20 -7.37
CA ASN A 58 1.03 -6.53 -8.32
C ASN A 58 2.29 -7.11 -7.62
N GLU A 59 2.60 -6.65 -6.41
CA GLU A 59 3.72 -7.20 -5.64
C GLU A 59 3.39 -8.58 -5.05
N LEU A 60 2.14 -8.81 -4.60
CA LEU A 60 1.68 -10.11 -4.14
C LEU A 60 1.66 -11.18 -5.25
N GLU A 61 1.28 -10.81 -6.49
CA GLU A 61 1.36 -11.73 -7.65
C GLU A 61 2.78 -12.27 -7.86
N GLY A 62 3.79 -11.48 -7.50
CA GLY A 62 5.20 -11.85 -7.56
C GLY A 62 5.71 -12.63 -6.35
N ALA A 63 4.85 -13.02 -5.40
CA ALA A 63 5.26 -13.73 -4.20
C ALA A 63 5.87 -15.10 -4.53
N LEU A 64 6.97 -15.42 -3.86
CA LEU A 64 7.73 -16.64 -4.05
C LEU A 64 7.46 -17.65 -2.95
N PRO A 65 7.46 -18.95 -3.26
CA PRO A 65 7.35 -19.99 -2.25
C PRO A 65 8.50 -19.92 -1.23
N PRO A 66 8.26 -20.33 0.03
CA PRO A 66 9.27 -20.35 1.06
C PRO A 66 10.42 -21.26 0.68
N ILE A 67 11.65 -20.87 1.03
CA ILE A 67 12.85 -21.69 0.81
C ILE A 67 13.08 -22.55 2.04
N ALA A 68 13.19 -23.87 1.86
CA ALA A 68 13.52 -24.78 2.95
C ALA A 68 14.83 -24.39 3.62
N GLY A 69 14.81 -24.30 4.97
CA GLY A 69 15.97 -23.95 5.77
C GLY A 69 16.26 -22.45 5.93
N ARG A 70 15.48 -21.57 5.30
CA ARG A 70 15.52 -20.13 5.56
C ARG A 70 14.26 -19.74 6.35
N ASN A 71 14.43 -18.93 7.39
CA ASN A 71 13.31 -18.39 8.16
C ASN A 71 12.69 -17.15 7.46
N ILE A 72 12.50 -17.25 6.16
CA ILE A 72 11.95 -16.22 5.28
C ILE A 72 10.77 -16.87 4.57
N GLY A 73 9.60 -16.29 4.71
CA GLY A 73 8.38 -16.84 4.13
C GLY A 73 7.28 -15.81 3.99
N PHE A 74 6.13 -16.31 3.61
CA PHE A 74 4.90 -15.52 3.55
C PHE A 74 4.26 -15.53 4.95
N ILE A 75 4.14 -14.34 5.56
CA ILE A 75 3.57 -14.17 6.90
C ILE A 75 2.48 -13.09 6.82
N GLY A 76 1.26 -13.46 7.13
CA GLY A 76 0.14 -12.57 7.30
C GLY A 76 -0.31 -12.54 8.75
N THR A 77 -0.24 -11.38 9.37
CA THR A 77 -0.59 -11.20 10.78
C THR A 77 -1.81 -10.30 10.89
N PRO A 78 -2.90 -10.77 11.53
CA PRO A 78 -4.08 -9.94 11.75
C PRO A 78 -3.79 -8.84 12.77
N GLY A 79 -4.42 -7.71 12.56
CA GLY A 79 -4.43 -6.61 13.49
C GLY A 79 -5.38 -6.84 14.67
N THR A 80 -5.69 -5.78 15.39
CA THR A 80 -6.68 -5.84 16.47
C THR A 80 -8.10 -5.76 15.91
N GLU A 81 -9.07 -6.42 16.59
CA GLU A 81 -10.48 -6.49 16.14
C GLU A 81 -11.18 -5.13 15.96
N ARG A 82 -10.69 -4.07 16.60
CA ARG A 82 -11.33 -2.75 16.59
C ARG A 82 -11.04 -1.92 15.34
N VAL A 83 -9.80 -2.01 14.85
CA VAL A 83 -9.34 -1.36 13.61
C VAL A 83 -8.52 -2.40 12.86
N PRO A 84 -8.84 -2.72 11.63
CA PRO A 84 -8.05 -3.66 10.86
C PRO A 84 -6.67 -3.04 10.58
N MET A 85 -5.67 -3.52 11.30
CA MET A 85 -4.27 -3.11 11.18
C MET A 85 -3.41 -4.31 10.81
N ASP A 86 -3.86 -5.06 9.83
CA ASP A 86 -3.17 -6.26 9.42
C ASP A 86 -1.83 -5.89 8.77
N SER A 87 -0.89 -6.79 8.86
CA SER A 87 0.39 -6.70 8.18
C SER A 87 0.65 -7.95 7.37
N VAL A 88 1.37 -7.79 6.27
CA VAL A 88 1.82 -8.91 5.44
C VAL A 88 3.30 -8.75 5.12
N GLN A 89 4.02 -9.85 5.14
CA GLN A 89 5.40 -9.96 4.72
C GLN A 89 5.57 -11.14 3.78
N PHE A 90 6.25 -10.95 2.67
CA PHE A 90 6.47 -12.01 1.70
C PHE A 90 7.75 -11.76 0.90
N ASP A 91 8.30 -12.84 0.38
CA ASP A 91 9.44 -12.82 -0.53
C ASP A 91 8.94 -12.67 -1.96
N ALA A 92 9.52 -11.77 -2.73
CA ALA A 92 9.16 -11.54 -4.12
C ALA A 92 10.37 -11.21 -4.98
N VAL A 93 10.21 -11.40 -6.30
CA VAL A 93 11.20 -10.93 -7.27
C VAL A 93 10.98 -9.45 -7.52
N VAL A 94 11.99 -8.65 -7.23
CA VAL A 94 11.96 -7.21 -7.45
C VAL A 94 12.84 -6.85 -8.64
N HIS A 95 12.23 -6.19 -9.63
CA HIS A 95 12.96 -5.63 -10.75
C HIS A 95 13.22 -4.15 -10.48
N ARG A 96 14.35 -3.81 -9.88
CA ARG A 96 14.81 -2.41 -9.77
C ARG A 96 15.89 -2.13 -10.80
N LEU A 97 15.62 -1.15 -11.64
CA LEU A 97 16.65 -0.47 -12.44
C LEU A 97 17.32 0.58 -11.55
N TYR A 98 18.35 0.21 -10.81
CA TYR A 98 19.08 1.15 -9.95
C TYR A 98 19.97 2.12 -10.72
N SER A 99 20.42 1.73 -11.90
CA SER A 99 21.22 2.54 -12.83
C SER A 99 21.31 1.79 -14.16
N ALA A 100 21.60 2.48 -15.26
CA ALA A 100 21.85 1.85 -16.57
C ALA A 100 23.01 0.85 -16.57
N THR A 101 23.84 0.85 -15.53
CA THR A 101 24.99 -0.06 -15.34
C THR A 101 24.76 -1.16 -14.31
N GLU A 102 23.71 -1.10 -13.50
CA GLU A 102 23.42 -2.08 -12.44
C GLU A 102 21.96 -2.51 -12.48
N ALA A 103 21.59 -3.26 -13.52
CA ALA A 103 20.32 -3.99 -13.53
C ALA A 103 20.47 -5.21 -12.60
N ARG A 104 20.17 -5.07 -11.32
CA ARG A 104 20.10 -6.19 -10.38
C ARG A 104 18.63 -6.54 -10.19
N GLY A 105 18.16 -7.57 -10.89
CA GLY A 105 16.98 -8.32 -10.48
C GLY A 105 17.38 -9.16 -9.26
N GLY A 106 16.65 -9.06 -8.18
CA GLY A 106 16.94 -9.79 -6.94
C GLY A 106 15.67 -10.22 -6.23
N ARG A 107 15.83 -11.13 -5.27
CA ARG A 107 14.77 -11.41 -4.30
C ARG A 107 14.80 -10.34 -3.22
N ALA A 108 13.63 -9.91 -2.82
CA ALA A 108 13.46 -8.99 -1.71
C ALA A 108 12.33 -9.46 -0.80
N LEU A 109 12.53 -9.25 0.48
CA LEU A 109 11.47 -9.36 1.46
C LEU A 109 10.70 -8.06 1.45
N ILE A 110 9.42 -8.13 1.07
CA ILE A 110 8.49 -6.99 1.05
C ILE A 110 7.58 -7.10 2.26
N SER A 111 7.35 -6.00 2.94
CA SER A 111 6.35 -5.94 4.00
C SER A 111 5.48 -4.69 3.87
N TYR A 112 4.19 -4.88 4.17
CA TYR A 112 3.21 -3.82 4.30
C TYR A 112 2.67 -3.79 5.72
N SER A 113 2.64 -2.61 6.32
CA SER A 113 2.12 -2.35 7.66
C SER A 113 1.55 -0.96 7.77
N LEU A 114 0.82 -0.68 8.85
CA LEU A 114 0.30 0.63 9.16
C LEU A 114 1.09 1.26 10.32
N ASP A 115 1.57 2.49 10.10
CA ASP A 115 2.19 3.31 11.13
C ASP A 115 1.18 4.39 11.58
N PRO A 116 0.95 4.59 12.88
CA PRO A 116 0.01 5.58 13.38
C PRO A 116 0.50 7.01 13.09
N ILE A 117 -0.41 7.88 12.63
CA ILE A 117 -0.15 9.32 12.50
C ILE A 117 -0.60 10.00 13.79
N PRO A 118 0.32 10.67 14.52
CA PRO A 118 -0.02 11.31 15.80
C PRO A 118 -1.22 12.26 15.68
N ASP A 119 -2.06 12.26 16.70
CA ASP A 119 -3.20 13.18 16.89
C ASP A 119 -4.32 13.13 15.83
N THR A 120 -4.26 12.20 14.87
CA THR A 120 -5.27 12.10 13.79
C THR A 120 -6.22 10.92 13.94
N GLY A 121 -5.79 9.85 14.61
CA GLY A 121 -6.50 8.57 14.63
C GLY A 121 -6.43 7.79 13.31
N LEU A 122 -5.63 8.27 12.36
CA LEU A 122 -5.37 7.66 11.06
C LEU A 122 -3.95 7.06 11.01
N PHE A 123 -3.68 6.36 9.93
CA PHE A 123 -2.42 5.66 9.73
C PHE A 123 -1.81 6.04 8.37
N ALA A 124 -0.51 5.84 8.27
CA ALA A 124 0.23 5.85 7.01
C ALA A 124 0.53 4.41 6.60
N LEU A 125 0.27 4.08 5.33
CA LEU A 125 0.64 2.79 4.75
C LEU A 125 2.14 2.76 4.48
N ARG A 126 2.85 1.97 5.26
CA ARG A 126 4.30 1.76 5.16
C ARG A 126 4.60 0.53 4.33
N ARG A 127 5.46 0.69 3.36
CA ARG A 127 6.09 -0.39 2.59
C ARG A 127 7.57 -0.47 2.93
N GLN A 128 8.04 -1.64 3.30
CA GLN A 128 9.46 -1.93 3.45
C GLN A 128 9.92 -2.95 2.43
N GLU A 129 11.14 -2.80 1.98
CA GLU A 129 11.80 -3.72 1.06
C GLU A 129 13.21 -3.97 1.56
N GLN A 130 13.53 -5.23 1.79
CA GLN A 130 14.83 -5.69 2.20
C GLN A 130 15.38 -6.63 1.14
N LEU A 131 16.46 -6.25 0.48
CA LEU A 131 17.08 -7.09 -0.52
C LEU A 131 17.67 -8.34 0.13
N LEU A 132 17.30 -9.52 -0.40
CA LEU A 132 17.80 -10.82 0.07
C LEU A 132 19.05 -11.28 -0.70
N THR A 133 19.69 -10.38 -1.43
CA THR A 133 20.94 -10.67 -2.13
C THR A 133 22.02 -10.97 -1.08
N GLU A 134 22.65 -12.11 -1.18
CA GLU A 134 23.98 -12.26 -0.61
C GLU A 134 24.84 -11.17 -1.27
N ALA A 135 25.11 -10.10 -0.53
CA ALA A 135 26.11 -9.14 -0.97
C ALA A 135 27.39 -9.97 -1.20
N ALA A 136 27.81 -10.05 -2.47
CA ALA A 136 29.15 -10.58 -2.72
C ALA A 136 30.08 -9.76 -1.81
N PRO A 137 30.87 -10.40 -0.96
CA PRO A 137 31.76 -9.66 -0.09
C PRO A 137 32.58 -8.73 -0.97
N ASP A 138 32.68 -7.47 -0.56
CA ASP A 138 33.54 -6.51 -1.22
C ASP A 138 34.93 -7.16 -1.40
N PRO A 139 35.47 -7.27 -2.61
CA PRO A 139 36.75 -7.94 -2.82
C PRO A 139 37.88 -7.36 -1.95
N GLU A 140 37.75 -6.13 -1.46
CA GLU A 140 38.69 -5.53 -0.52
C GLU A 140 38.51 -6.01 0.94
N THR A 141 37.28 -6.41 1.33
CA THR A 141 36.96 -6.87 2.70
C THR A 141 36.72 -8.37 2.80
N ALA A 142 36.70 -9.09 1.66
CA ALA A 142 36.41 -10.52 1.61
C ALA A 142 37.41 -11.40 2.45
N ASN A 143 38.55 -10.86 2.78
CA ASN A 143 39.59 -11.53 3.57
C ASN A 143 39.80 -10.92 4.97
N ASP A 144 38.97 -9.98 5.40
CA ASP A 144 39.04 -9.38 6.73
C ASP A 144 38.19 -10.22 7.71
N PRO A 145 38.83 -10.98 8.65
CA PRO A 145 38.07 -11.79 9.59
C PRO A 145 37.24 -10.97 10.60
N ASP A 146 37.50 -9.67 10.71
CA ASP A 146 36.77 -8.75 11.57
C ASP A 146 35.75 -7.90 10.82
N ALA A 147 35.55 -8.12 9.48
CA ALA A 147 34.54 -7.44 8.73
C ALA A 147 33.15 -7.86 9.21
N ALA A 148 32.41 -6.93 9.78
CA ALA A 148 31.02 -7.16 10.12
C ALA A 148 30.23 -7.53 8.84
N PRO A 149 29.33 -8.54 8.89
CA PRO A 149 28.48 -8.86 7.76
C PRO A 149 27.72 -7.61 7.33
N ALA A 150 27.74 -7.31 6.02
CA ALA A 150 27.04 -6.15 5.48
C ALA A 150 25.56 -6.28 5.85
N GLU A 151 25.04 -5.30 6.58
CA GLU A 151 23.61 -5.27 6.91
C GLU A 151 22.81 -5.17 5.59
N PRO A 152 21.76 -5.99 5.43
CA PRO A 152 20.97 -5.94 4.23
C PRO A 152 20.32 -4.55 4.08
N ALA A 153 20.44 -3.97 2.90
CA ALA A 153 19.86 -2.66 2.62
C ALA A 153 18.32 -2.74 2.75
N VAL A 154 17.79 -2.04 3.74
CA VAL A 154 16.35 -1.90 3.97
C VAL A 154 15.91 -0.54 3.43
N THR A 155 14.97 -0.55 2.50
CA THR A 155 14.32 0.68 2.00
C THR A 155 12.91 0.73 2.54
N ALA A 156 12.56 1.79 3.24
CA ALA A 156 11.19 2.03 3.71
C ALA A 156 10.63 3.28 3.01
N ALA A 157 9.36 3.22 2.63
CA ALA A 157 8.63 4.34 2.04
C ALA A 157 7.18 4.32 2.52
N TYR A 158 6.61 5.50 2.72
CA TYR A 158 5.18 5.64 2.88
C TYR A 158 4.52 5.70 1.51
N VAL A 159 3.51 4.86 1.32
CA VAL A 159 2.78 4.73 0.05
C VAL A 159 1.59 5.69 0.03
N LEU A 160 0.94 5.83 1.18
CA LEU A 160 -0.30 6.57 1.32
C LEU A 160 -0.52 7.01 2.76
N ASP A 161 -1.08 8.20 2.93
CA ASP A 161 -1.57 8.75 4.19
C ASP A 161 -3.09 8.55 4.31
N GLN A 162 -3.71 8.99 5.40
CA GLN A 162 -5.16 8.98 5.64
C GLN A 162 -5.78 7.58 5.59
N VAL A 163 -5.01 6.55 5.91
CA VAL A 163 -5.49 5.18 6.00
C VAL A 163 -6.27 4.98 7.30
N ALA A 164 -7.51 4.53 7.19
CA ALA A 164 -8.35 4.17 8.33
C ALA A 164 -8.19 2.70 8.74
N GLY A 165 -7.66 1.85 7.84
CA GLY A 165 -7.40 0.45 8.13
C GLY A 165 -6.86 -0.32 6.92
N LEU A 166 -6.29 -1.48 7.20
CA LEU A 166 -5.79 -2.43 6.20
C LEU A 166 -6.15 -3.82 6.65
N ARG A 167 -6.75 -4.62 5.77
CA ARG A 167 -7.15 -6.00 6.03
C ARG A 167 -6.61 -6.92 4.96
N PHE A 168 -6.14 -8.10 5.40
CA PHE A 168 -5.77 -9.20 4.52
C PHE A 168 -6.55 -10.46 4.92
N ARG A 169 -6.95 -11.26 3.91
CA ARG A 169 -7.46 -12.61 4.11
C ARG A 169 -6.81 -13.55 3.12
N TYR A 170 -6.62 -14.78 3.51
CA TYR A 170 -5.81 -15.76 2.79
C TYR A 170 -6.65 -16.97 2.44
N LEU A 171 -6.70 -17.33 1.17
CA LEU A 171 -7.42 -18.54 0.71
C LEU A 171 -6.53 -19.75 0.91
N ASP A 172 -6.98 -20.69 1.73
CA ASP A 172 -6.31 -21.99 1.85
C ASP A 172 -6.55 -22.83 0.57
N PRO A 173 -5.50 -23.16 -0.20
CA PRO A 173 -5.65 -23.91 -1.44
C PRO A 173 -6.09 -25.35 -1.23
N LEU A 174 -6.01 -25.89 -0.02
CA LEU A 174 -6.40 -27.26 0.31
C LEU A 174 -7.87 -27.36 0.73
N THR A 175 -8.33 -26.43 1.55
CA THR A 175 -9.69 -26.46 2.11
C THR A 175 -10.66 -25.54 1.36
N GLY A 176 -10.15 -24.52 0.66
CA GLY A 176 -10.95 -23.47 0.04
C GLY A 176 -11.52 -22.47 1.04
N GLU A 177 -11.06 -22.46 2.28
CA GLU A 177 -11.50 -21.55 3.33
C GLU A 177 -10.65 -20.26 3.35
N TRP A 178 -11.31 -19.15 3.69
CA TRP A 178 -10.63 -17.87 3.90
C TRP A 178 -10.20 -17.73 5.36
N LEU A 179 -8.89 -17.53 5.58
CA LEU A 179 -8.26 -17.36 6.88
C LEU A 179 -7.81 -15.91 7.09
N ASP A 180 -7.80 -15.44 8.35
CA ASP A 180 -7.36 -14.11 8.71
C ASP A 180 -5.85 -14.05 9.01
N SER A 181 -5.15 -15.17 9.03
CA SER A 181 -3.70 -15.24 9.23
C SER A 181 -3.09 -16.34 8.35
N TRP A 182 -1.81 -16.14 7.99
CA TRP A 182 -1.05 -17.12 7.22
C TRP A 182 0.40 -17.11 7.64
N ASP A 183 1.03 -18.25 7.84
CA ASP A 183 2.44 -18.34 8.21
C ASP A 183 3.10 -19.57 7.63
N THR A 184 3.97 -19.37 6.64
CA THR A 184 4.73 -20.45 6.01
C THR A 184 6.01 -20.82 6.76
N THR A 185 6.36 -20.10 7.82
CA THR A 185 7.57 -20.37 8.62
C THR A 185 7.30 -21.38 9.73
N VAL A 186 6.04 -21.62 10.05
CA VAL A 186 5.63 -22.62 11.02
C VAL A 186 5.92 -24.02 10.49
N GLN A 187 6.66 -24.81 11.27
CA GLN A 187 6.90 -26.20 10.92
C GLN A 187 5.63 -27.03 11.13
N PRO A 188 5.14 -27.72 10.09
CA PRO A 188 3.98 -28.59 10.24
C PRO A 188 4.31 -29.80 11.14
N PRO A 189 3.31 -30.43 11.73
CA PRO A 189 3.48 -31.68 12.44
C PRO A 189 4.15 -32.77 11.57
N PRO A 190 4.88 -33.73 12.17
CA PRO A 190 5.52 -34.78 11.41
C PRO A 190 4.54 -35.55 10.52
N GLY A 191 4.87 -35.65 9.22
CA GLY A 191 4.06 -36.33 8.23
C GLY A 191 3.09 -35.42 7.45
N GLN A 192 3.03 -34.13 7.75
CA GLN A 192 2.33 -33.14 6.95
C GLN A 192 3.29 -32.38 6.03
N PRO A 193 2.83 -31.96 4.84
CA PRO A 193 3.65 -31.14 3.95
C PRO A 193 3.89 -29.76 4.56
N PRO A 194 4.98 -29.08 4.20
CA PRO A 194 5.20 -27.69 4.57
C PRO A 194 4.06 -26.78 4.08
N ILE A 195 3.75 -25.73 4.87
CA ILE A 195 2.76 -24.73 4.48
C ILE A 195 3.34 -23.93 3.30
N GLY A 196 2.65 -23.95 2.16
CA GLY A 196 2.97 -23.20 0.97
C GLY A 196 2.37 -21.81 0.98
N LEU A 197 2.40 -21.14 -0.18
CA LEU A 197 1.70 -19.88 -0.38
C LEU A 197 0.17 -20.09 -0.30
N PRO A 198 -0.60 -19.06 0.13
CA PRO A 198 -2.06 -19.09 -0.01
C PRO A 198 -2.46 -19.14 -1.48
N GLY A 199 -3.62 -19.69 -1.79
CA GLY A 199 -4.16 -19.75 -3.16
C GLY A 199 -4.47 -18.38 -3.73
N ALA A 200 -5.02 -17.52 -2.88
CA ALA A 200 -5.29 -16.12 -3.18
C ALA A 200 -5.20 -15.28 -1.91
N VAL A 201 -5.03 -13.97 -2.07
CA VAL A 201 -5.05 -12.98 -0.99
C VAL A 201 -6.11 -11.93 -1.31
N GLU A 202 -7.05 -11.75 -0.41
CA GLU A 202 -7.96 -10.61 -0.43
C GLU A 202 -7.32 -9.45 0.33
N VAL A 203 -7.22 -8.31 -0.33
CA VAL A 203 -6.67 -7.06 0.22
C VAL A 203 -7.80 -6.05 0.30
N THR A 204 -8.02 -5.45 1.46
CA THR A 204 -8.97 -4.34 1.63
C THR A 204 -8.28 -3.19 2.34
N LEU A 205 -8.19 -2.06 1.66
CA LEU A 205 -7.65 -0.80 2.17
C LEU A 205 -8.80 0.15 2.48
N PHE A 206 -8.82 0.71 3.67
CA PHE A 206 -9.82 1.68 4.12
C PHE A 206 -9.19 3.06 4.17
N LEU A 207 -9.75 4.03 3.46
CA LEU A 207 -9.29 5.42 3.44
C LEU A 207 -10.33 6.34 4.05
N ALA A 208 -9.89 7.31 4.85
CA ALA A 208 -10.73 8.37 5.36
C ALA A 208 -10.76 9.55 4.40
N ASP A 209 -11.95 10.10 4.15
CA ASP A 209 -12.09 11.38 3.46
C ASP A 209 -12.00 12.56 4.43
N ASN A 210 -11.92 13.77 3.88
CA ASN A 210 -11.84 15.01 4.66
C ASN A 210 -13.12 15.33 5.45
N GLU A 211 -14.22 14.59 5.22
CA GLU A 211 -15.51 14.75 5.90
C GLU A 211 -15.72 13.71 7.01
N GLY A 212 -14.75 12.79 7.21
CA GLY A 212 -14.81 11.71 8.19
C GLY A 212 -15.53 10.46 7.67
N GLY A 213 -15.84 10.39 6.37
CA GLY A 213 -16.30 9.17 5.72
C GLY A 213 -15.15 8.19 5.50
N VAL A 214 -15.46 6.89 5.49
CA VAL A 214 -14.47 5.84 5.19
C VAL A 214 -14.90 5.10 3.93
N HIS A 215 -13.95 4.96 3.01
CA HIS A 215 -14.14 4.30 1.72
C HIS A 215 -13.23 3.07 1.64
N ASP A 216 -13.77 1.95 1.19
CA ASP A 216 -13.04 0.70 1.03
C ASP A 216 -12.59 0.47 -0.42
N PHE A 217 -11.36 -0.02 -0.57
CA PHE A 217 -10.74 -0.40 -1.83
C PHE A 217 -10.27 -1.85 -1.70
N GLY A 218 -11.04 -2.76 -2.30
CA GLY A 218 -10.79 -4.19 -2.20
C GLY A 218 -10.35 -4.80 -3.53
N THR A 219 -9.50 -5.82 -3.46
CA THR A 219 -9.17 -6.70 -4.58
C THR A 219 -8.80 -8.08 -4.08
N ILE A 220 -8.96 -9.08 -4.95
CA ILE A 220 -8.48 -10.45 -4.71
C ILE A 220 -7.36 -10.71 -5.71
N VAL A 221 -6.26 -11.24 -5.20
CA VAL A 221 -5.03 -11.52 -5.94
C VAL A 221 -4.76 -13.02 -5.89
N ASP A 222 -4.82 -13.68 -7.02
CA ASP A 222 -4.39 -15.07 -7.12
C ASP A 222 -2.86 -15.16 -7.08
N LEU A 223 -2.32 -16.11 -6.32
CA LEU A 223 -0.89 -16.35 -6.26
C LEU A 223 -0.51 -17.52 -7.19
N PRO A 224 0.11 -17.24 -8.35
CA PRO A 224 0.35 -18.27 -9.37
C PRO A 224 1.25 -19.42 -8.89
N LEU A 225 2.11 -19.14 -7.90
CA LEU A 225 3.07 -20.12 -7.37
C LEU A 225 2.55 -20.88 -6.13
N SER A 226 1.30 -20.70 -5.75
CA SER A 226 0.68 -21.39 -4.60
C SER A 226 0.63 -22.90 -4.75
N ASN A 227 0.56 -23.41 -5.99
CA ASN A 227 0.50 -24.84 -6.28
C ASN A 227 1.89 -25.51 -6.31
N LEU A 228 2.98 -24.73 -6.14
CA LEU A 228 4.31 -25.30 -6.05
C LEU A 228 4.57 -25.78 -4.63
N THR A 229 4.65 -27.10 -4.47
CA THR A 229 5.07 -27.69 -3.19
C THR A 229 6.48 -27.20 -2.85
N PRO A 230 6.71 -26.61 -1.66
CA PRO A 230 8.05 -26.22 -1.25
C PRO A 230 9.00 -27.42 -1.33
N PRO A 231 10.25 -27.26 -1.74
CA PRO A 231 11.20 -28.36 -1.79
C PRO A 231 11.36 -28.97 -0.38
N THR A 232 11.15 -30.28 -0.29
CA THR A 232 11.34 -31.00 0.97
C THR A 232 12.80 -30.84 1.42
N PRO A 233 13.08 -30.47 2.68
CA PRO A 233 14.45 -30.37 3.16
C PRO A 233 15.14 -31.71 2.98
N VAL A 234 16.24 -31.75 2.25
CA VAL A 234 17.07 -32.97 2.11
C VAL A 234 17.75 -33.19 3.43
N PRO A 235 17.48 -34.29 4.15
CA PRO A 235 18.17 -34.57 5.40
C PRO A 235 19.66 -34.83 5.11
N GLY A 236 20.55 -33.99 5.57
CA GLY A 236 21.96 -34.31 5.68
C GLY A 236 22.88 -33.86 4.58
N GLY A 237 22.81 -32.62 4.11
CA GLY A 237 23.67 -32.07 3.06
C GLY A 237 24.51 -30.84 3.42
N TYR A 238 25.04 -30.74 4.64
CA TYR A 238 26.14 -29.82 4.94
C TYR A 238 27.12 -30.51 5.91
N ARG A 239 28.18 -31.04 5.35
CA ARG A 239 29.45 -31.24 6.05
C ARG A 239 30.41 -30.17 5.58
#